data_65202fcd4e70fbee14aa86bfee4a80d5
#
_entry.id   65202fcd4e70fbee14aa86bfee4a80d5
#
_cell.length_a   1.000
_cell.length_b   1.000
_cell.length_c   1.000
_cell.angle_alpha   90.00
_cell.angle_beta   90.00
_cell.angle_gamma   90.00
#
_symmetry.space_group_name_H-M   'P 1'
#
loop_
_entity.id
_entity.type
_entity.pdbx_description
1 polymer ?
#
loop_
_entity_poly.entity_id
_entity_poly.type
_entity_poly.pdbx_seq_one_letter_code
_entity_poly.pdbx_strand_id
1 'polypeptide(L)'
;IFSWEGKIESGKKSYERVSNIDFYPTIKRIINYKNDNLELDGVDLNPIFNGKKIDKRPLFFHFPIYLEAYSMKKDDGRDPLFRTRPGSVIIKENWKLHHYFEDNALELYNLDLDVSESKDLSKENLDKTKELFDDLEKWRKLKDAPIQNQKNTSYSQKYVDSLILKNGNF
;
A
#
# COMPACT_ATOMS: atom_id res chain seq x y z
N ILE A 1 2.91 -15.79 -7.89
CA ILE A 1 3.06 -17.25 -8.03
C ILE A 1 4.55 -17.56 -7.90
N PHE A 2 4.88 -18.56 -7.05
CA PHE A 2 6.22 -19.09 -6.91
C PHE A 2 6.24 -20.51 -7.46
N SER A 3 7.28 -20.84 -8.21
CA SER A 3 7.50 -22.18 -8.74
C SER A 3 8.97 -22.54 -8.57
N TRP A 4 9.23 -23.69 -7.95
CA TRP A 4 10.56 -24.23 -7.79
C TRP A 4 10.47 -25.75 -7.73
N GLU A 5 10.78 -26.37 -8.87
CA GLU A 5 10.68 -27.81 -9.03
C GLU A 5 11.48 -28.58 -7.97
N GLY A 6 10.87 -29.57 -7.36
CA GLY A 6 11.47 -30.38 -6.30
C GLY A 6 11.64 -29.69 -4.93
N LYS A 7 11.25 -28.40 -4.80
CA LYS A 7 11.35 -27.63 -3.56
C LYS A 7 10.03 -27.06 -3.08
N ILE A 8 9.17 -26.62 -3.98
CA ILE A 8 7.83 -26.12 -3.68
C ILE A 8 6.82 -27.12 -4.23
N GLU A 9 5.93 -27.59 -3.36
CA GLU A 9 4.87 -28.52 -3.76
C GLU A 9 3.88 -27.82 -4.69
N SER A 10 3.57 -28.49 -5.81
CA SER A 10 2.65 -27.97 -6.82
C SER A 10 1.22 -27.84 -6.26
N GLY A 11 0.51 -26.79 -6.68
CA GLY A 11 -0.88 -26.53 -6.32
C GLY A 11 -1.13 -26.04 -4.90
N LYS A 12 -0.10 -25.84 -4.08
CA LYS A 12 -0.26 -25.23 -2.75
C LYS A 12 -0.70 -23.79 -2.84
N LYS A 13 -1.57 -23.40 -1.90
CA LYS A 13 -2.00 -22.01 -1.68
C LYS A 13 -1.57 -21.57 -0.30
N SER A 14 -1.11 -20.32 -0.18
CA SER A 14 -0.86 -19.64 1.08
C SER A 14 -1.68 -18.36 1.14
N TYR A 15 -2.16 -18.01 2.31
CA TYR A 15 -2.90 -16.77 2.60
C TYR A 15 -2.04 -15.77 3.38
N GLU A 16 -0.74 -16.05 3.52
CA GLU A 16 0.20 -15.12 4.14
C GLU A 16 0.36 -13.87 3.27
N ARG A 17 0.38 -12.70 3.90
CA ARG A 17 0.61 -11.44 3.20
C ARG A 17 2.08 -11.27 2.89
N VAL A 18 2.38 -11.19 1.61
CA VAL A 18 3.73 -11.05 1.08
C VAL A 18 3.83 -9.82 0.17
N SER A 19 5.03 -9.33 -0.02
CA SER A 19 5.32 -8.19 -0.89
C SER A 19 6.56 -8.47 -1.73
N ASN A 20 6.78 -7.70 -2.79
CA ASN A 20 7.99 -7.82 -3.63
C ASN A 20 9.28 -7.52 -2.88
N ILE A 21 9.24 -6.73 -1.80
CA ILE A 21 10.41 -6.48 -0.94
C ILE A 21 10.92 -7.76 -0.24
N ASP A 22 10.10 -8.80 -0.19
CA ASP A 22 10.44 -10.09 0.43
C ASP A 22 11.30 -10.98 -0.49
N PHE A 23 11.42 -10.64 -1.79
CA PHE A 23 12.20 -11.44 -2.72
C PHE A 23 13.68 -11.44 -2.39
N TYR A 24 14.23 -10.27 -2.08
CA TYR A 24 15.66 -10.17 -1.78
C TYR A 24 16.06 -11.02 -0.56
N PRO A 25 15.47 -10.88 0.64
CA PRO A 25 15.80 -11.71 1.79
C PRO A 25 15.55 -13.21 1.54
N THR A 26 14.52 -13.54 0.75
CA THR A 26 14.21 -14.93 0.38
C THR A 26 15.31 -15.53 -0.49
N ILE A 27 15.71 -14.84 -1.56
CA ILE A 27 16.80 -15.30 -2.46
C ILE A 27 18.11 -15.36 -1.71
N LYS A 28 18.44 -14.33 -0.93
CA LYS A 28 19.62 -14.28 -0.08
C LYS A 28 19.72 -15.52 0.82
N ARG A 29 18.60 -15.93 1.42
CA ARG A 29 18.54 -17.12 2.26
C ARG A 29 18.75 -18.42 1.46
N ILE A 30 18.14 -18.51 0.27
CA ILE A 30 18.27 -19.67 -0.62
C ILE A 30 19.71 -19.93 -1.02
N ILE A 31 20.44 -18.88 -1.40
CA ILE A 31 21.83 -18.98 -1.85
C ILE A 31 22.85 -18.92 -0.69
N ASN A 32 22.36 -18.86 0.55
CA ASN A 32 23.17 -18.76 1.77
C ASN A 32 24.17 -17.58 1.74
N TYR A 33 23.75 -16.43 1.18
CA TYR A 33 24.57 -15.22 1.12
C TYR A 33 24.65 -14.55 2.49
N LYS A 34 25.85 -14.34 3.02
CA LYS A 34 26.09 -13.86 4.39
C LYS A 34 26.78 -12.50 4.47
N ASN A 35 27.24 -11.95 3.35
CA ASN A 35 28.19 -10.83 3.33
C ASN A 35 27.56 -9.44 3.25
N ASP A 36 26.37 -9.23 3.80
CA ASP A 36 25.83 -7.89 3.94
C ASP A 36 25.28 -7.68 5.35
N ASN A 37 25.40 -6.44 5.83
CA ASN A 37 24.80 -5.97 7.06
C ASN A 37 23.59 -5.07 6.75
N LEU A 38 22.88 -5.33 5.64
CA LEU A 38 21.74 -4.54 5.23
C LEU A 38 20.56 -4.78 6.16
N GLU A 39 20.01 -3.70 6.67
CA GLU A 39 18.71 -3.71 7.32
C GLU A 39 17.62 -3.79 6.24
N LEU A 40 16.85 -4.88 6.26
CA LEU A 40 15.86 -5.17 5.22
C LEU A 40 14.44 -4.97 5.75
N ASP A 41 13.59 -4.34 4.95
CA ASP A 41 12.16 -4.23 5.24
C ASP A 41 11.38 -5.52 4.90
N GLY A 42 11.91 -6.32 3.99
CA GLY A 42 11.35 -7.61 3.61
C GLY A 42 11.72 -8.75 4.55
N VAL A 43 11.01 -9.85 4.46
CA VAL A 43 11.24 -11.08 5.23
C VAL A 43 11.49 -12.28 4.33
N ASP A 44 12.14 -13.31 4.89
CA ASP A 44 12.35 -14.58 4.19
C ASP A 44 11.04 -15.37 4.05
N LEU A 45 10.66 -15.71 2.83
CA LEU A 45 9.46 -16.49 2.51
C LEU A 45 9.69 -18.02 2.47
N ASN A 46 10.90 -18.51 2.68
CA ASN A 46 11.19 -19.96 2.70
C ASN A 46 10.30 -20.74 3.68
N PRO A 47 9.93 -20.23 4.85
CA PRO A 47 8.97 -20.92 5.72
C PRO A 47 7.64 -21.23 5.02
N ILE A 48 7.10 -20.31 4.19
CA ILE A 48 5.84 -20.50 3.46
C ILE A 48 5.96 -21.64 2.44
N PHE A 49 7.10 -21.74 1.75
CA PHE A 49 7.36 -22.82 0.79
C PHE A 49 7.30 -24.21 1.42
N ASN A 50 7.61 -24.26 2.72
CA ASN A 50 7.55 -25.50 3.53
C ASN A 50 6.23 -25.64 4.33
N GLY A 51 5.20 -24.88 3.97
CA GLY A 51 3.89 -24.94 4.63
C GLY A 51 3.84 -24.35 6.04
N LYS A 52 4.88 -23.58 6.42
CA LYS A 52 4.93 -22.86 7.70
C LYS A 52 4.43 -21.42 7.54
N LYS A 53 4.10 -20.78 8.65
CA LYS A 53 3.77 -19.34 8.69
C LYS A 53 5.01 -18.48 8.83
N ILE A 54 4.89 -17.22 8.44
CA ILE A 54 5.84 -16.14 8.77
C ILE A 54 5.27 -15.29 9.89
N ASP A 55 6.13 -14.51 10.54
CA ASP A 55 5.70 -13.58 11.57
C ASP A 55 4.80 -12.49 10.96
N LYS A 56 3.69 -12.21 11.64
CA LYS A 56 2.80 -11.13 11.23
C LYS A 56 3.52 -9.79 11.35
N ARG A 57 3.45 -9.01 10.31
CA ARG A 57 4.03 -7.68 10.24
C ARG A 57 3.12 -6.72 9.50
N PRO A 58 3.19 -5.42 9.77
CA PRO A 58 2.55 -4.43 8.92
C PRO A 58 3.28 -4.33 7.58
N LEU A 59 2.52 -4.04 6.53
CA LEU A 59 3.04 -3.63 5.22
C LEU A 59 2.75 -2.15 5.04
N PHE A 60 3.77 -1.40 4.59
CA PHE A 60 3.67 0.02 4.35
C PHE A 60 3.89 0.32 2.88
N PHE A 61 3.10 1.25 2.36
CA PHE A 61 3.21 1.76 1.00
C PHE A 61 3.20 3.28 1.05
N HIS A 62 4.12 3.89 0.32
CA HIS A 62 4.25 5.33 0.25
C HIS A 62 4.33 5.75 -1.21
N PHE A 63 3.37 6.56 -1.63
CA PHE A 63 3.26 7.02 -3.01
C PHE A 63 3.01 8.54 -3.00
N PRO A 64 4.08 9.35 -2.90
CA PRO A 64 3.96 10.79 -2.69
C PRO A 64 3.78 11.58 -3.99
N ILE A 65 3.14 11.01 -5.01
CA ILE A 65 2.91 11.63 -6.31
C ILE A 65 1.48 11.39 -6.79
N TYR A 66 1.06 12.16 -7.80
CA TYR A 66 -0.19 11.92 -8.53
C TYR A 66 0.04 10.90 -9.64
N LEU A 67 -0.93 10.03 -9.85
CA LEU A 67 -0.97 9.12 -10.99
C LEU A 67 -2.21 9.44 -11.82
N GLU A 68 -2.02 9.82 -13.07
CA GLU A 68 -3.12 10.10 -14.00
C GLU A 68 -3.98 8.86 -14.24
N ALA A 69 -5.28 9.07 -14.40
CA ALA A 69 -6.21 8.02 -14.77
C ALA A 69 -5.93 7.52 -16.20
N TYR A 70 -5.97 6.21 -16.41
CA TYR A 70 -5.91 5.66 -17.75
C TYR A 70 -7.18 5.97 -18.55
N SER A 71 -8.30 5.97 -17.86
CA SER A 71 -9.60 6.30 -18.42
C SER A 71 -10.50 6.80 -17.29
N MET A 72 -10.91 8.04 -17.37
CA MET A 72 -11.82 8.65 -16.38
C MET A 72 -13.17 7.92 -16.28
N LYS A 73 -13.56 7.18 -17.33
CA LYS A 73 -14.80 6.39 -17.33
C LYS A 73 -14.67 5.02 -16.66
N LYS A 74 -13.45 4.51 -16.55
CA LYS A 74 -13.17 3.15 -16.07
C LYS A 74 -12.42 3.11 -14.74
N ASP A 75 -11.70 4.17 -14.43
CA ASP A 75 -10.95 4.28 -13.19
C ASP A 75 -11.89 4.78 -12.09
N ASP A 76 -12.29 3.87 -11.21
CA ASP A 76 -13.13 4.14 -10.06
C ASP A 76 -12.25 4.65 -8.89
N GLY A 77 -11.66 5.80 -9.11
CA GLY A 77 -10.77 6.45 -8.16
C GLY A 77 -11.50 7.51 -7.34
N ARG A 78 -10.88 7.93 -6.22
CA ARG A 78 -11.32 9.04 -5.38
C ARG A 78 -11.43 10.37 -6.16
N ASP A 79 -10.70 10.49 -7.24
CA ASP A 79 -10.57 11.70 -8.03
C ASP A 79 -10.86 11.43 -9.51
N PRO A 80 -11.65 12.29 -10.18
CA PRO A 80 -12.00 12.10 -11.58
C PRO A 80 -10.81 12.26 -12.55
N LEU A 81 -9.73 12.93 -12.14
CA LEU A 81 -8.54 13.16 -12.97
C LEU A 81 -7.37 12.23 -12.65
N PHE A 82 -7.33 11.72 -11.42
CA PHE A 82 -6.19 10.94 -10.94
C PHE A 82 -6.63 9.56 -10.44
N ARG A 83 -5.93 8.55 -10.87
CA ARG A 83 -6.07 7.18 -10.37
C ARG A 83 -5.69 7.09 -8.90
N THR A 84 -4.66 7.85 -8.50
CA THR A 84 -4.31 8.01 -7.09
C THR A 84 -3.74 9.40 -6.83
N ARG A 85 -3.94 9.85 -5.60
CA ARG A 85 -3.35 11.07 -5.05
C ARG A 85 -2.19 10.73 -4.13
N PRO A 86 -1.32 11.70 -3.83
CA PRO A 86 -0.23 11.49 -2.87
C PRO A 86 -0.74 10.99 -1.53
N GLY A 87 -0.17 9.90 -1.07
CA GLY A 87 -0.60 9.29 0.18
C GLY A 87 0.32 8.17 0.68
N SER A 88 -0.04 7.64 1.82
CA SER A 88 0.58 6.45 2.39
C SER A 88 -0.49 5.47 2.85
N VAL A 89 -0.13 4.20 2.87
CA VAL A 89 -1.01 3.11 3.28
C VAL A 89 -0.28 2.23 4.28
N ILE A 90 -0.99 1.78 5.31
CA ILE A 90 -0.58 0.68 6.18
C ILE A 90 -1.59 -0.46 6.07
N ILE A 91 -1.09 -1.69 5.94
CA ILE A 91 -1.88 -2.91 6.11
C ILE A 91 -1.33 -3.65 7.32
N LYS A 92 -2.15 -3.77 8.36
CA LYS A 92 -1.80 -4.48 9.58
C LYS A 92 -2.93 -5.43 9.95
N GLU A 93 -2.61 -6.73 10.05
CA GLU A 93 -3.63 -7.78 10.21
C GLU A 93 -4.68 -7.70 9.09
N ASN A 94 -5.95 -7.63 9.42
CA ASN A 94 -7.06 -7.51 8.47
C ASN A 94 -7.47 -6.06 8.18
N TRP A 95 -6.75 -5.08 8.72
CA TRP A 95 -7.07 -3.67 8.57
C TRP A 95 -6.15 -2.99 7.57
N LYS A 96 -6.71 -2.08 6.76
CA LYS A 96 -5.99 -1.21 5.85
C LYS A 96 -6.40 0.23 6.10
N LEU A 97 -5.41 1.09 6.30
CA LEU A 97 -5.62 2.53 6.44
C LEU A 97 -4.91 3.25 5.31
N HIS A 98 -5.64 4.12 4.63
CA HIS A 98 -5.10 5.12 3.72
C HIS A 98 -5.00 6.47 4.43
N HIS A 99 -3.92 7.20 4.18
CA HIS A 99 -3.75 8.61 4.54
C HIS A 99 -3.41 9.39 3.30
N TYR A 100 -4.28 10.31 2.89
CA TYR A 100 -4.10 11.21 1.75
C TYR A 100 -3.53 12.54 2.23
N PHE A 101 -2.50 13.06 1.54
CA PHE A 101 -1.73 14.20 2.02
C PHE A 101 -2.37 15.56 1.72
N GLU A 102 -3.23 15.66 0.69
CA GLU A 102 -3.82 16.93 0.28
C GLU A 102 -4.79 17.49 1.33
N ASP A 103 -5.61 16.66 1.89
CA ASP A 103 -6.71 17.00 2.79
C ASP A 103 -6.61 16.32 4.15
N ASN A 104 -5.53 15.56 4.39
CA ASN A 104 -5.30 14.72 5.57
C ASN A 104 -6.44 13.71 5.81
N ALA A 105 -7.15 13.32 4.77
CA ALA A 105 -8.21 12.34 4.89
C ALA A 105 -7.64 10.96 5.25
N LEU A 106 -8.37 10.29 6.14
CA LEU A 106 -8.11 8.90 6.54
C LEU A 106 -9.30 8.05 6.09
N GLU A 107 -9.00 6.89 5.49
CA GLU A 107 -9.98 5.88 5.13
C GLU A 107 -9.54 4.54 5.69
N LEU A 108 -10.42 3.86 6.41
CA LEU A 108 -10.15 2.60 7.10
C LEU A 108 -11.03 1.49 6.54
N TYR A 109 -10.42 0.36 6.22
CA TYR A 109 -11.12 -0.80 5.66
C TYR A 109 -10.76 -2.08 6.41
N ASN A 110 -11.74 -3.00 6.54
CA ASN A 110 -11.52 -4.35 7.04
C ASN A 110 -11.49 -5.31 5.84
N LEU A 111 -10.31 -5.73 5.43
CA LEU A 111 -10.10 -6.52 4.20
C LEU A 111 -10.65 -7.96 4.28
N ASP A 112 -10.94 -8.49 5.47
CA ASP A 112 -11.58 -9.80 5.60
C ASP A 112 -13.09 -9.73 5.33
N LEU A 113 -13.70 -8.56 5.53
CA LEU A 113 -15.12 -8.33 5.33
C LEU A 113 -15.43 -7.56 4.05
N ASP A 114 -14.50 -6.72 3.61
CA ASP A 114 -14.64 -5.80 2.48
C ASP A 114 -13.31 -5.69 1.71
N VAL A 115 -13.03 -6.70 0.88
CA VAL A 115 -11.82 -6.72 0.04
C VAL A 115 -11.82 -5.66 -1.06
N SER A 116 -13.00 -5.17 -1.42
CA SER A 116 -13.18 -4.12 -2.44
C SER A 116 -13.07 -2.70 -1.90
N GLU A 117 -12.89 -2.54 -0.57
CA GLU A 117 -12.74 -1.23 0.06
C GLU A 117 -13.92 -0.28 -0.22
N SER A 118 -15.13 -0.84 -0.17
CA SER A 118 -16.37 -0.13 -0.54
C SER A 118 -16.94 0.72 0.60
N LYS A 119 -16.63 0.36 1.86
CA LYS A 119 -17.14 1.05 3.04
C LYS A 119 -16.03 1.56 3.93
N ASP A 120 -15.83 2.88 3.95
CA ASP A 120 -14.92 3.53 4.89
C ASP A 120 -15.45 3.44 6.33
N LEU A 121 -14.65 2.82 7.19
CA LEU A 121 -14.93 2.61 8.61
C LEU A 121 -14.18 3.59 9.53
N SER A 122 -13.47 4.57 8.99
CA SER A 122 -12.60 5.47 9.76
C SER A 122 -13.33 6.24 10.85
N LYS A 123 -14.58 6.60 10.60
CA LYS A 123 -15.44 7.33 11.56
C LYS A 123 -16.14 6.42 12.56
N GLU A 124 -16.34 5.15 12.19
CA GLU A 124 -16.99 4.15 13.05
C GLU A 124 -15.99 3.49 14.00
N ASN A 125 -14.69 3.44 13.64
CA ASN A 125 -13.63 2.76 14.38
C ASN A 125 -12.46 3.70 14.69
N LEU A 126 -12.72 4.74 15.47
CA LEU A 126 -11.77 5.82 15.77
C LEU A 126 -10.47 5.31 16.41
N ASP A 127 -10.55 4.38 17.36
CA ASP A 127 -9.38 3.84 18.05
C ASP A 127 -8.46 3.07 17.09
N LYS A 128 -9.05 2.24 16.20
CA LYS A 128 -8.28 1.50 15.20
C LYS A 128 -7.69 2.43 14.15
N THR A 129 -8.45 3.45 13.71
CA THR A 129 -7.97 4.48 12.80
C THR A 129 -6.76 5.20 13.38
N LYS A 130 -6.85 5.61 14.65
CA LYS A 130 -5.76 6.27 15.35
C LYS A 130 -4.54 5.36 15.53
N GLU A 131 -4.74 4.11 15.95
CA GLU A 131 -3.65 3.12 16.10
C GLU A 131 -2.85 2.99 14.81
N LEU A 132 -3.54 2.75 13.70
CA LEU A 132 -2.87 2.54 12.41
C LEU A 132 -2.23 3.82 11.87
N PHE A 133 -2.85 4.96 12.12
CA PHE A 133 -2.27 6.25 11.73
C PHE A 133 -0.98 6.54 12.51
N ASP A 134 -0.98 6.31 13.82
CA ASP A 134 0.20 6.48 14.67
C ASP A 134 1.35 5.54 14.22
N ASP A 135 1.05 4.29 13.86
CA ASP A 135 2.03 3.35 13.33
C ASP A 135 2.58 3.79 11.96
N LEU A 136 1.72 4.30 11.09
CA LEU A 136 2.11 4.84 9.78
C LEU A 136 3.00 6.07 9.92
N GLU A 137 2.70 6.99 10.85
CA GLU A 137 3.51 8.17 11.16
C GLU A 137 4.89 7.79 11.69
N LYS A 138 4.95 6.82 12.62
CA LYS A 138 6.23 6.29 13.14
C LYS A 138 7.09 5.73 12.02
N TRP A 139 6.50 4.93 11.13
CA TRP A 139 7.20 4.34 10.01
C TRP A 139 7.71 5.42 9.04
N ARG A 140 6.90 6.42 8.71
CA ARG A 140 7.32 7.53 7.84
C ARG A 140 8.51 8.30 8.41
N LYS A 141 8.48 8.58 9.70
CA LYS A 141 9.60 9.24 10.39
C LYS A 141 10.87 8.39 10.37
N LEU A 142 10.73 7.08 10.63
CA LEU A 142 11.85 6.15 10.63
C LEU A 142 12.51 6.04 9.24
N LYS A 143 11.71 6.11 8.16
CA LYS A 143 12.18 5.95 6.78
C LYS A 143 12.47 7.28 6.09
N ASP A 144 12.34 8.41 6.78
CA ASP A 144 12.44 9.76 6.21
C ASP A 144 11.60 9.90 4.92
N ALA A 145 10.38 9.35 4.96
CA ALA A 145 9.50 9.28 3.81
C ALA A 145 8.95 10.69 3.46
N PRO A 146 9.22 11.22 2.25
CA PRO A 146 8.92 12.60 1.92
C PRO A 146 7.42 12.87 1.82
N ILE A 147 6.95 13.95 2.44
CA ILE A 147 5.60 14.48 2.26
C ILE A 147 5.71 15.84 1.60
N GLN A 148 5.00 16.05 0.48
CA GLN A 148 4.93 17.36 -0.16
C GLN A 148 4.13 18.31 0.73
N ASN A 149 4.83 19.34 1.22
CA ASN A 149 4.26 20.39 2.06
C ASN A 149 4.18 21.75 1.35
N GLN A 150 4.69 21.83 0.12
CA GLN A 150 4.66 23.03 -0.68
C GLN A 150 3.54 22.93 -1.72
N LYS A 151 2.64 23.92 -1.68
CA LYS A 151 1.58 24.03 -2.68
C LYS A 151 2.17 24.43 -4.03
N ASN A 152 1.67 23.83 -5.11
CA ASN A 152 1.99 24.26 -6.46
C ASN A 152 1.45 25.68 -6.68
N THR A 153 2.34 26.65 -6.84
CA THR A 153 1.97 28.06 -7.08
C THR A 153 1.27 28.29 -8.43
N SER A 154 1.44 27.37 -9.37
CA SER A 154 0.77 27.37 -10.67
C SER A 154 -0.56 26.62 -10.68
N TYR A 155 -1.00 26.12 -9.53
CA TYR A 155 -2.28 25.40 -9.44
C TYR A 155 -3.46 26.34 -9.71
N SER A 156 -4.38 25.93 -10.56
CA SER A 156 -5.60 26.65 -10.87
C SER A 156 -6.81 25.73 -10.80
N GLN A 157 -7.67 25.93 -9.79
CA GLN A 157 -8.92 25.17 -9.65
C GLN A 157 -9.78 25.30 -10.91
N LYS A 158 -9.88 26.52 -11.47
CA LYS A 158 -10.63 26.77 -12.70
C LYS A 158 -10.13 25.92 -13.89
N TYR A 159 -8.83 25.71 -13.98
CA TYR A 159 -8.26 24.84 -15.02
C TYR A 159 -8.64 23.38 -14.77
N VAL A 160 -8.53 22.90 -13.55
CA VAL A 160 -8.94 21.54 -13.14
C VAL A 160 -10.41 21.31 -13.44
N ASP A 161 -11.31 22.23 -13.05
CA ASP A 161 -12.73 22.15 -13.32
C ASP A 161 -13.03 22.08 -14.84
N SER A 162 -12.25 22.85 -15.63
CA SER A 162 -12.39 22.81 -17.10
C SER A 162 -11.98 21.46 -17.70
N LEU A 163 -10.96 20.80 -17.12
CA LEU A 163 -10.56 19.46 -17.54
C LEU A 163 -11.61 18.42 -17.17
N ILE A 164 -12.19 18.50 -15.97
CA ILE A 164 -13.27 17.61 -15.55
C ILE A 164 -14.46 17.75 -16.46
N LEU A 165 -14.89 18.99 -16.77
CA LEU A 165 -16.00 19.24 -17.68
C LEU A 165 -15.72 18.75 -19.09
N LYS A 166 -14.50 18.96 -19.62
CA LYS A 166 -14.12 18.53 -20.96
C LYS A 166 -14.06 17.01 -21.12
N ASN A 167 -13.58 16.31 -20.09
CA ASN A 167 -13.36 14.87 -20.12
C ASN A 167 -14.50 14.09 -19.46
N GLY A 168 -15.34 14.75 -18.64
CA GLY A 168 -16.47 14.20 -17.93
C GLY A 168 -17.81 14.34 -18.61
N ASN A 169 -17.86 14.74 -19.88
CA ASN A 169 -19.09 14.65 -20.69
C ASN A 169 -19.40 13.18 -20.93
N PHE A 170 -20.18 12.64 -20.02
CA PHE A 170 -20.70 11.29 -19.91
C PHE A 170 -22.04 11.17 -20.62
#